data_6d3a53d0c787bd505b6de56a96bfe810
#
_entry.id   6d3a53d0c787bd505b6de56a96bfe810
#
_cell.length_a   1.000
_cell.length_b   1.000
_cell.length_c   1.000
_cell.angle_alpha   90.00
_cell.angle_beta   90.00
_cell.angle_gamma   90.00
#
_symmetry.space_group_name_H-M   'P 1'
#
loop_
_entity.id
_entity.type
_entity.pdbx_description
1 polymer ?
#
loop_
_entity_poly.entity_id
_entity_poly.type
_entity_poly.pdbx_seq_one_letter_code
_entity_poly.pdbx_strand_id
1 'polypeptide(L)'
;MKLGVIGAMEQEVETLLEQMENKSACVKAGSTFYEGKLAGLDAVVVQCGIGKVNAALCVQILCDCFAVTHVVNTGIAGSLCADLDIGDLVISRDAMYHDFDCVHFGYPMGKVPGMDVVAFPADEMLTDLAYAAAEAVNPGHTQRGRVASGDKFVAEQAVKDAIIDITGALCTEMEGAAIAQTAYRNGIPFVIIRAISDKADNSAEMDYPTFERIAAHRCAAVTMSLAAALKNA
;
A
#
# COMPACT_ATOMS: atom_id res chain seq x y z
N MET A 1 -6.58 -9.73 -17.50
CA MET A 1 -6.27 -8.98 -16.26
C MET A 1 -5.03 -8.14 -16.51
N LYS A 2 -4.99 -6.91 -16.03
CA LYS A 2 -3.81 -6.02 -16.08
C LYS A 2 -3.61 -5.38 -14.70
N LEU A 3 -2.44 -5.54 -14.13
CA LEU A 3 -2.13 -5.14 -12.76
C LEU A 3 -1.47 -3.76 -12.73
N GLY A 4 -2.00 -2.81 -11.94
CA GLY A 4 -1.30 -1.58 -11.57
C GLY A 4 -0.57 -1.79 -10.25
N VAL A 5 0.72 -1.57 -10.20
CA VAL A 5 1.54 -1.68 -8.98
C VAL A 5 2.10 -0.32 -8.64
N ILE A 6 1.87 0.14 -7.41
CA ILE A 6 2.25 1.47 -6.94
C ILE A 6 3.13 1.33 -5.69
N GLY A 7 4.33 1.89 -5.75
CA GLY A 7 5.16 2.18 -4.58
C GLY A 7 5.43 3.67 -4.50
N ALA A 8 5.67 4.20 -3.30
CA ALA A 8 5.94 5.62 -3.10
C ALA A 8 7.39 5.98 -3.39
N MET A 9 8.31 5.09 -3.06
CA MET A 9 9.75 5.32 -3.11
C MET A 9 10.43 4.39 -4.12
N GLU A 10 11.64 4.76 -4.55
CA GLU A 10 12.43 4.00 -5.50
C GLU A 10 12.69 2.57 -5.00
N GLN A 11 13.07 2.42 -3.74
CA GLN A 11 13.37 1.13 -3.11
C GLN A 11 12.19 0.16 -3.13
N GLU A 12 10.95 0.67 -3.15
CA GLU A 12 9.72 -0.13 -3.16
C GLU A 12 9.38 -0.71 -4.53
N VAL A 13 9.92 -0.10 -5.60
CA VAL A 13 9.63 -0.52 -6.99
C VAL A 13 10.85 -1.02 -7.76
N GLU A 14 12.07 -0.71 -7.31
CA GLU A 14 13.33 -1.04 -7.99
C GLU A 14 13.41 -2.53 -8.37
N THR A 15 13.22 -3.42 -7.39
CA THR A 15 13.25 -4.87 -7.62
C THR A 15 12.19 -5.35 -8.61
N LEU A 16 11.00 -4.76 -8.58
CA LEU A 16 9.93 -5.08 -9.52
C LEU A 16 10.30 -4.64 -10.94
N LEU A 17 10.88 -3.45 -11.06
CA LEU A 17 11.33 -2.90 -12.34
C LEU A 17 12.50 -3.68 -12.94
N GLU A 18 13.41 -4.21 -12.11
CA GLU A 18 14.49 -5.08 -12.57
C GLU A 18 13.98 -6.41 -13.13
N GLN A 19 12.92 -6.97 -12.53
CA GLN A 19 12.34 -8.25 -12.94
C GLN A 19 11.24 -8.10 -14.01
N MET A 20 10.89 -6.87 -14.40
CA MET A 20 9.84 -6.62 -15.37
C MET A 20 10.32 -6.92 -16.79
N GLU A 21 9.58 -7.79 -17.48
CA GLU A 21 9.83 -8.18 -18.86
C GLU A 21 9.15 -7.24 -19.86
N ASN A 22 9.77 -7.05 -21.05
CA ASN A 22 9.22 -6.24 -22.16
C ASN A 22 8.85 -4.81 -21.75
N LYS A 23 9.64 -4.21 -20.90
CA LYS A 23 9.39 -2.93 -20.26
C LYS A 23 9.43 -1.75 -21.23
N SER A 24 8.38 -0.94 -21.25
CA SER A 24 8.32 0.37 -21.90
C SER A 24 7.96 1.45 -20.91
N ALA A 25 8.47 2.67 -21.08
CA ALA A 25 8.29 3.77 -20.14
C ALA A 25 7.46 4.90 -20.74
N CYS A 26 6.54 5.48 -19.95
CA CYS A 26 5.75 6.65 -20.31
C CYS A 26 5.67 7.61 -19.12
N VAL A 27 6.01 8.89 -19.34
CA VAL A 27 5.95 9.91 -18.29
C VAL A 27 4.60 10.61 -18.30
N LYS A 28 3.92 10.67 -17.16
CA LYS A 28 2.66 11.41 -16.94
C LYS A 28 2.67 12.04 -15.55
N ALA A 29 2.23 13.28 -15.44
CA ALA A 29 2.15 14.03 -14.19
C ALA A 29 3.43 13.98 -13.33
N GLY A 30 4.61 13.95 -13.99
CA GLY A 30 5.91 13.90 -13.31
C GLY A 30 6.37 12.50 -12.88
N SER A 31 5.52 11.47 -12.96
CA SER A 31 5.87 10.08 -12.65
C SER A 31 6.12 9.26 -13.91
N THR A 32 7.04 8.29 -13.83
CA THR A 32 7.31 7.35 -14.90
C THR A 32 6.54 6.06 -14.68
N PHE A 33 5.68 5.72 -15.62
CA PHE A 33 4.91 4.48 -15.66
C PHE A 33 5.62 3.48 -16.57
N TYR A 34 5.94 2.31 -16.02
CA TYR A 34 6.59 1.23 -16.75
C TYR A 34 5.57 0.13 -17.05
N GLU A 35 5.23 -0.01 -18.33
CA GLU A 35 4.31 -1.05 -18.82
C GLU A 35 5.10 -2.24 -19.34
N GLY A 36 4.70 -3.46 -18.96
CA GLY A 36 5.37 -4.70 -19.35
C GLY A 36 4.71 -5.92 -18.68
N LYS A 37 5.52 -6.89 -18.25
CA LYS A 37 5.03 -8.10 -17.57
C LYS A 37 5.77 -8.32 -16.25
N LEU A 38 5.01 -8.66 -15.21
CA LEU A 38 5.51 -9.19 -13.93
C LEU A 38 5.09 -10.65 -13.80
N ALA A 39 6.05 -11.55 -13.68
CA ALA A 39 5.81 -13.00 -13.66
C ALA A 39 4.91 -13.48 -14.82
N GLY A 40 5.02 -12.81 -15.99
CA GLY A 40 4.25 -13.08 -17.18
C GLY A 40 2.80 -12.54 -17.19
N LEU A 41 2.35 -11.81 -16.15
CA LEU A 41 1.11 -11.05 -16.09
C LEU A 41 1.32 -9.65 -16.65
N ASP A 42 0.40 -9.12 -17.45
CA ASP A 42 0.46 -7.73 -17.91
C ASP A 42 0.36 -6.78 -16.73
N ALA A 43 1.32 -5.88 -16.61
CA ALA A 43 1.43 -4.98 -15.47
C ALA A 43 1.92 -3.58 -15.85
N VAL A 44 1.58 -2.62 -15.01
CA VAL A 44 2.15 -1.27 -15.01
C VAL A 44 2.69 -0.99 -13.62
N VAL A 45 3.97 -0.67 -13.51
CA VAL A 45 4.64 -0.31 -12.25
C VAL A 45 4.93 1.18 -12.27
N VAL A 46 4.65 1.87 -11.16
CA VAL A 46 4.92 3.29 -11.00
C VAL A 46 5.45 3.61 -9.61
N GLN A 47 6.47 4.46 -9.56
CA GLN A 47 6.83 5.20 -8.35
C GLN A 47 5.99 6.47 -8.31
N CYS A 48 5.07 6.56 -7.34
CA CYS A 48 4.17 7.70 -7.26
C CYS A 48 4.77 8.93 -6.55
N GLY A 49 5.75 8.75 -5.69
CA GLY A 49 6.18 9.74 -4.70
C GLY A 49 5.33 9.67 -3.43
N ILE A 50 5.83 10.29 -2.36
CA ILE A 50 5.23 10.23 -1.02
C ILE A 50 3.96 11.11 -0.97
N GLY A 51 2.94 10.61 -0.26
CA GLY A 51 1.76 11.37 0.13
C GLY A 51 0.52 11.15 -0.72
N LYS A 52 -0.60 11.51 -0.15
CA LYS A 52 -1.95 11.18 -0.63
C LYS A 52 -2.26 11.69 -2.05
N VAL A 53 -1.82 12.91 -2.38
CA VAL A 53 -2.09 13.50 -3.70
C VAL A 53 -1.34 12.76 -4.80
N ASN A 54 -0.06 12.48 -4.59
CA ASN A 54 0.77 11.71 -5.52
C ASN A 54 0.18 10.32 -5.78
N ALA A 55 -0.22 9.65 -4.71
CA ALA A 55 -0.84 8.33 -4.75
C ALA A 55 -2.15 8.33 -5.56
N ALA A 56 -3.06 9.25 -5.27
CA ALA A 56 -4.35 9.37 -5.96
C ALA A 56 -4.20 9.67 -7.46
N LEU A 57 -3.28 10.61 -7.82
CA LEU A 57 -2.98 10.92 -9.22
C LEU A 57 -2.52 9.68 -9.99
N CYS A 58 -1.63 8.88 -9.41
CA CYS A 58 -1.11 7.70 -10.07
C CYS A 58 -2.19 6.63 -10.29
N VAL A 59 -3.08 6.39 -9.32
CA VAL A 59 -4.21 5.47 -9.51
C VAL A 59 -5.11 5.94 -10.64
N GLN A 60 -5.48 7.22 -10.68
CA GLN A 60 -6.35 7.73 -11.75
C GLN A 60 -5.69 7.60 -13.13
N ILE A 61 -4.39 7.88 -13.24
CA ILE A 61 -3.65 7.71 -14.48
C ILE A 61 -3.59 6.22 -14.90
N LEU A 62 -3.38 5.29 -13.95
CA LEU A 62 -3.41 3.85 -14.21
C LEU A 62 -4.76 3.40 -14.77
N CYS A 63 -5.86 3.93 -14.25
CA CYS A 63 -7.21 3.65 -14.74
C CYS A 63 -7.44 4.20 -16.14
N ASP A 64 -7.20 5.50 -16.34
CA ASP A 64 -7.61 6.21 -17.55
C ASP A 64 -6.67 5.96 -18.74
N CYS A 65 -5.36 5.84 -18.47
CA CYS A 65 -4.36 5.78 -19.52
C CYS A 65 -3.84 4.37 -19.81
N PHE A 66 -3.92 3.47 -18.82
CA PHE A 66 -3.36 2.12 -18.93
C PHE A 66 -4.41 1.02 -18.81
N ALA A 67 -5.66 1.37 -18.51
CA ALA A 67 -6.79 0.44 -18.37
C ALA A 67 -6.47 -0.73 -17.42
N VAL A 68 -5.82 -0.46 -16.29
CA VAL A 68 -5.57 -1.47 -15.28
C VAL A 68 -6.89 -1.96 -14.68
N THR A 69 -6.96 -3.23 -14.36
CA THR A 69 -8.18 -3.88 -13.83
C THR A 69 -8.07 -4.17 -12.34
N HIS A 70 -6.86 -4.13 -11.78
CA HIS A 70 -6.56 -4.37 -10.39
C HIS A 70 -5.40 -3.47 -9.95
N VAL A 71 -5.40 -3.05 -8.68
CA VAL A 71 -4.35 -2.20 -8.11
C VAL A 71 -3.73 -2.87 -6.90
N VAL A 72 -2.41 -2.90 -6.86
CA VAL A 72 -1.60 -3.29 -5.70
C VAL A 72 -0.77 -2.09 -5.25
N ASN A 73 -0.94 -1.70 -4.00
CA ASN A 73 0.02 -0.80 -3.36
C ASN A 73 1.03 -1.64 -2.57
N THR A 74 2.29 -1.48 -2.87
CA THR A 74 3.40 -2.20 -2.23
C THR A 74 4.34 -1.22 -1.55
N GLY A 75 4.82 -1.54 -0.36
CA GLY A 75 5.75 -0.66 0.34
C GLY A 75 5.91 -0.99 1.82
N ILE A 76 6.49 -0.06 2.54
CA ILE A 76 6.81 -0.20 3.96
C ILE A 76 5.86 0.61 4.84
N ALA A 77 5.83 0.30 6.13
CA ALA A 77 4.97 0.99 7.10
C ALA A 77 5.53 0.90 8.53
N GLY A 78 5.17 1.87 9.36
CA GLY A 78 5.39 1.82 10.80
C GLY A 78 4.33 0.97 11.50
N SER A 79 4.75 0.14 12.46
CA SER A 79 3.84 -0.74 13.22
C SER A 79 3.01 0.05 14.22
N LEU A 80 1.71 -0.20 14.22
CA LEU A 80 0.76 0.25 15.26
C LEU A 80 0.37 -0.88 16.23
N CYS A 81 0.81 -2.10 15.98
CA CYS A 81 0.47 -3.29 16.75
C CYS A 81 1.71 -3.83 17.48
N ALA A 82 1.56 -4.15 18.77
CA ALA A 82 2.66 -4.69 19.56
C ALA A 82 3.12 -6.10 19.10
N ASP A 83 2.19 -6.87 18.49
CA ASP A 83 2.44 -8.23 18.01
C ASP A 83 3.11 -8.27 16.63
N LEU A 84 3.43 -7.11 16.03
CA LEU A 84 4.14 -7.01 14.76
C LEU A 84 5.58 -6.58 14.99
N ASP A 85 6.52 -7.36 14.50
CA ASP A 85 7.95 -7.02 14.52
C ASP A 85 8.43 -6.43 13.19
N ILE A 86 9.60 -5.78 13.23
CA ILE A 86 10.25 -5.26 12.02
C ILE A 86 10.49 -6.43 11.05
N GLY A 87 10.02 -6.24 9.83
CA GLY A 87 10.05 -7.26 8.78
C GLY A 87 8.79 -8.12 8.69
N ASP A 88 7.84 -8.04 9.62
CA ASP A 88 6.54 -8.68 9.47
C ASP A 88 5.72 -8.02 8.36
N LEU A 89 4.76 -8.77 7.82
CA LEU A 89 3.94 -8.33 6.70
C LEU A 89 2.50 -8.04 7.15
N VAL A 90 1.94 -6.97 6.62
CA VAL A 90 0.52 -6.63 6.76
C VAL A 90 -0.13 -6.63 5.39
N ILE A 91 -1.18 -7.44 5.22
CA ILE A 91 -2.05 -7.45 4.05
C ILE A 91 -3.34 -6.75 4.42
N SER A 92 -3.72 -5.73 3.66
CA SER A 92 -4.89 -4.93 3.99
C SER A 92 -6.19 -5.72 3.92
N ARG A 93 -7.01 -5.61 4.96
CA ARG A 93 -8.44 -5.89 4.92
C ARG A 93 -9.21 -4.66 4.43
N ASP A 94 -8.77 -3.49 4.86
CA ASP A 94 -9.28 -2.18 4.47
C ASP A 94 -8.20 -1.11 4.69
N ALA A 95 -8.45 0.11 4.20
CA ALA A 95 -7.63 1.27 4.46
C ALA A 95 -8.46 2.45 4.93
N MET A 96 -7.92 3.26 5.86
CA MET A 96 -8.60 4.39 6.45
C MET A 96 -7.65 5.57 6.64
N TYR A 97 -8.15 6.78 6.47
CA TYR A 97 -7.40 7.98 6.87
C TYR A 97 -7.39 8.13 8.38
N HIS A 98 -6.23 8.44 8.95
CA HIS A 98 -6.11 8.83 10.36
C HIS A 98 -6.11 10.35 10.55
N ASP A 99 -5.90 11.12 9.47
CA ASP A 99 -5.73 12.57 9.47
C ASP A 99 -6.88 13.33 8.76
N PHE A 100 -7.91 12.64 8.26
CA PHE A 100 -9.06 13.28 7.63
C PHE A 100 -10.07 13.70 8.71
N ASP A 101 -10.05 14.97 9.08
CA ASP A 101 -10.87 15.51 10.18
C ASP A 101 -12.03 16.38 9.68
N CYS A 102 -13.23 15.85 9.80
CA CYS A 102 -14.49 16.55 9.63
C CYS A 102 -15.41 16.40 10.84
N VAL A 103 -14.84 16.13 12.03
CA VAL A 103 -15.56 15.90 13.28
C VAL A 103 -16.43 17.12 13.65
N HIS A 104 -15.96 18.34 13.40
CA HIS A 104 -16.71 19.56 13.62
C HIS A 104 -18.04 19.61 12.83
N PHE A 105 -18.11 18.90 11.71
CA PHE A 105 -19.33 18.76 10.90
C PHE A 105 -20.16 17.50 11.22
N GLY A 106 -19.85 16.81 12.31
CA GLY A 106 -20.56 15.62 12.77
C GLY A 106 -20.15 14.31 12.11
N TYR A 107 -19.07 14.30 11.35
CA TYR A 107 -18.51 13.06 10.79
C TYR A 107 -17.55 12.41 11.79
N PRO A 108 -17.44 11.07 11.83
CA PRO A 108 -16.38 10.42 12.58
C PRO A 108 -15.02 10.73 11.96
N MET A 109 -13.96 10.69 12.77
CA MET A 109 -12.58 10.86 12.29
C MET A 109 -12.26 9.84 11.19
N GLY A 110 -11.53 10.25 10.17
CA GLY A 110 -11.20 9.43 8.99
C GLY A 110 -12.29 9.34 7.92
N LYS A 111 -13.50 9.80 8.23
CA LYS A 111 -14.62 9.78 7.26
C LYS A 111 -14.49 10.89 6.25
N VAL A 112 -14.41 10.53 4.97
CA VAL A 112 -14.50 11.47 3.85
C VAL A 112 -15.99 11.79 3.60
N PRO A 113 -16.44 13.06 3.72
CA PRO A 113 -17.81 13.44 3.41
C PRO A 113 -18.21 13.05 1.98
N GLY A 114 -19.44 12.55 1.82
CA GLY A 114 -19.94 12.08 0.53
C GLY A 114 -19.52 10.66 0.14
N MET A 115 -18.66 10.01 0.92
CA MET A 115 -18.42 8.58 0.80
C MET A 115 -19.39 7.80 1.71
N ASP A 116 -19.79 6.61 1.30
CA ASP A 116 -20.68 5.72 2.06
C ASP A 116 -19.94 4.87 3.11
N VAL A 117 -18.62 4.75 2.99
CA VAL A 117 -17.74 4.01 3.91
C VAL A 117 -16.82 4.96 4.70
N VAL A 118 -16.35 4.53 5.87
CA VAL A 118 -15.28 5.20 6.64
C VAL A 118 -13.93 4.64 6.25
N ALA A 119 -13.82 3.31 6.18
CA ALA A 119 -12.66 2.60 5.67
C ALA A 119 -13.01 1.97 4.32
N PHE A 120 -12.09 2.03 3.37
CA PHE A 120 -12.25 1.49 2.04
C PHE A 120 -11.90 0.00 2.06
N PRO A 121 -12.85 -0.92 1.77
CA PRO A 121 -12.59 -2.35 1.82
C PRO A 121 -11.66 -2.77 0.69
N ALA A 122 -10.64 -3.57 1.01
CA ALA A 122 -9.83 -4.25 0.01
C ALA A 122 -10.63 -5.38 -0.66
N ASP A 123 -10.19 -5.80 -1.84
CA ASP A 123 -10.78 -6.93 -2.54
C ASP A 123 -10.42 -8.25 -1.84
N GLU A 124 -11.42 -9.10 -1.61
CA GLU A 124 -11.25 -10.35 -0.86
C GLU A 124 -10.33 -11.34 -1.57
N MET A 125 -10.50 -11.51 -2.90
CA MET A 125 -9.66 -12.41 -3.71
C MET A 125 -8.20 -11.93 -3.72
N LEU A 126 -7.97 -10.63 -3.94
CA LEU A 126 -6.62 -10.06 -3.89
C LEU A 126 -6.00 -10.20 -2.50
N THR A 127 -6.77 -9.97 -1.44
CA THR A 127 -6.31 -10.12 -0.05
C THR A 127 -5.92 -11.57 0.26
N ASP A 128 -6.71 -12.55 -0.17
CA ASP A 128 -6.42 -13.97 0.03
C ASP A 128 -5.16 -14.42 -0.72
N LEU A 129 -5.03 -14.04 -1.99
CA LEU A 129 -3.85 -14.35 -2.79
C LEU A 129 -2.60 -13.64 -2.28
N ALA A 130 -2.70 -12.37 -1.87
CA ALA A 130 -1.60 -11.63 -1.29
C ALA A 130 -1.15 -12.23 0.06
N TYR A 131 -2.11 -12.66 0.89
CA TYR A 131 -1.79 -13.33 2.16
C TYR A 131 -1.07 -14.66 1.93
N ALA A 132 -1.55 -15.48 1.00
CA ALA A 132 -0.89 -16.73 0.66
C ALA A 132 0.53 -16.51 0.10
N ALA A 133 0.70 -15.48 -0.75
CA ALA A 133 2.00 -15.07 -1.26
C ALA A 133 2.94 -14.59 -0.13
N ALA A 134 2.42 -13.83 0.83
CA ALA A 134 3.16 -13.33 1.98
C ALA A 134 3.61 -14.47 2.91
N GLU A 135 2.74 -15.42 3.20
CA GLU A 135 3.07 -16.61 3.98
C GLU A 135 4.13 -17.51 3.28
N ALA A 136 4.14 -17.53 1.96
CA ALA A 136 5.18 -18.26 1.22
C ALA A 136 6.55 -17.56 1.30
N VAL A 137 6.58 -16.22 1.39
CA VAL A 137 7.80 -15.39 1.50
C VAL A 137 8.32 -15.33 2.94
N ASN A 138 7.42 -15.22 3.92
CA ASN A 138 7.76 -15.02 5.33
C ASN A 138 6.78 -15.81 6.24
N PRO A 139 6.93 -17.13 6.34
CA PRO A 139 5.96 -17.98 7.03
C PRO A 139 5.76 -17.64 8.51
N GLY A 140 4.51 -17.49 8.94
CA GLY A 140 4.13 -17.16 10.31
C GLY A 140 4.35 -15.71 10.73
N HIS A 141 4.71 -14.84 9.79
CA HIS A 141 5.02 -13.42 9.99
C HIS A 141 4.13 -12.51 9.15
N THR A 142 2.89 -12.90 8.95
CA THR A 142 1.92 -12.12 8.16
C THR A 142 0.62 -11.96 8.93
N GLN A 143 0.11 -10.73 8.98
CA GLN A 143 -1.22 -10.45 9.53
C GLN A 143 -2.11 -9.77 8.50
N ARG A 144 -3.43 -9.99 8.63
CA ARG A 144 -4.45 -9.26 7.87
C ARG A 144 -5.06 -8.20 8.75
N GLY A 145 -5.12 -6.97 8.28
CA GLY A 145 -5.71 -5.90 9.07
C GLY A 145 -5.88 -4.59 8.35
N ARG A 146 -6.28 -3.59 9.11
CA ARG A 146 -6.43 -2.22 8.60
C ARG A 146 -5.07 -1.57 8.43
N VAL A 147 -4.95 -0.78 7.35
CA VAL A 147 -3.84 0.16 7.12
C VAL A 147 -4.37 1.58 7.36
N ALA A 148 -3.67 2.37 8.17
CA ALA A 148 -4.01 3.76 8.42
C ALA A 148 -3.07 4.69 7.64
N SER A 149 -3.63 5.70 6.93
CA SER A 149 -2.83 6.62 6.12
C SER A 149 -3.03 8.07 6.52
N GLY A 150 -1.96 8.86 6.43
CA GLY A 150 -1.99 10.31 6.56
C GLY A 150 -0.72 10.96 6.03
N ASP A 151 -0.76 12.26 5.72
CA ASP A 151 0.41 13.01 5.25
C ASP A 151 1.34 13.39 6.42
N LYS A 152 1.71 12.39 7.24
CA LYS A 152 2.61 12.54 8.38
C LYS A 152 3.46 11.29 8.58
N PHE A 153 4.79 11.47 8.69
CA PHE A 153 5.67 10.43 9.22
C PHE A 153 5.44 10.31 10.74
N VAL A 154 5.06 9.13 11.21
CA VAL A 154 4.72 8.90 12.62
C VAL A 154 5.96 8.39 13.36
N ALA A 155 6.50 9.25 14.23
CA ALA A 155 7.70 8.98 15.05
C ALA A 155 7.51 9.32 16.54
N GLU A 156 6.29 9.64 16.96
CA GLU A 156 5.98 10.03 18.33
C GLU A 156 4.95 9.06 18.92
N GLN A 157 5.24 8.51 20.12
CA GLN A 157 4.34 7.57 20.79
C GLN A 157 2.91 8.10 20.97
N ALA A 158 2.76 9.37 21.34
CA ALA A 158 1.45 9.98 21.54
C ALA A 158 0.63 10.05 20.23
N VAL A 159 1.30 10.25 19.09
CA VAL A 159 0.64 10.23 17.76
C VAL A 159 0.25 8.82 17.39
N LYS A 160 1.14 7.84 17.61
CA LYS A 160 0.85 6.43 17.42
C LYS A 160 -0.39 6.00 18.20
N ASP A 161 -0.44 6.31 19.50
CA ASP A 161 -1.55 5.95 20.38
C ASP A 161 -2.87 6.55 19.87
N ALA A 162 -2.86 7.82 19.48
CA ALA A 162 -4.03 8.49 18.92
C ALA A 162 -4.51 7.83 17.60
N ILE A 163 -3.60 7.41 16.75
CA ILE A 163 -3.96 6.70 15.49
C ILE A 163 -4.58 5.34 15.81
N ILE A 164 -4.04 4.59 16.77
CA ILE A 164 -4.59 3.31 17.22
C ILE A 164 -6.03 3.49 17.72
N ASP A 165 -6.24 4.48 18.59
CA ASP A 165 -7.55 4.78 19.17
C ASP A 165 -8.60 5.16 18.10
N ILE A 166 -8.19 5.91 17.07
CA ILE A 166 -9.07 6.36 15.99
C ILE A 166 -9.38 5.21 15.02
N THR A 167 -8.37 4.41 14.67
CA THR A 167 -8.46 3.54 13.50
C THR A 167 -8.51 2.05 13.83
N GLY A 168 -7.90 1.62 14.93
CA GLY A 168 -7.64 0.21 15.23
C GLY A 168 -6.78 -0.48 14.17
N ALA A 169 -5.91 0.28 13.49
CA ALA A 169 -5.07 -0.22 12.41
C ALA A 169 -3.85 -0.98 12.92
N LEU A 170 -3.32 -1.89 12.09
CA LEU A 170 -2.10 -2.65 12.38
C LEU A 170 -0.83 -1.88 12.02
N CYS A 171 -0.89 -1.02 11.01
CA CYS A 171 0.25 -0.21 10.58
C CYS A 171 -0.20 1.13 10.01
N THR A 172 0.75 2.06 9.88
CA THR A 172 0.54 3.41 9.34
C THR A 172 1.57 3.73 8.25
N GLU A 173 1.12 4.46 7.23
CA GLU A 173 1.90 4.92 6.09
C GLU A 173 1.26 6.17 5.47
N MET A 174 1.62 6.57 4.25
CA MET A 174 1.22 7.89 3.75
C MET A 174 0.42 7.86 2.43
N GLU A 175 0.08 6.71 1.85
CA GLU A 175 -0.54 6.59 0.51
C GLU A 175 -1.79 5.70 0.46
N GLY A 176 -1.80 4.61 1.19
CA GLY A 176 -2.73 3.49 1.02
C GLY A 176 -4.20 3.87 1.02
N ALA A 177 -4.65 4.74 1.95
CA ALA A 177 -6.04 5.17 1.96
C ALA A 177 -6.41 6.04 0.75
N ALA A 178 -5.46 6.82 0.18
CA ALA A 178 -5.71 7.61 -1.03
C ALA A 178 -5.78 6.71 -2.28
N ILE A 179 -4.93 5.69 -2.35
CA ILE A 179 -5.01 4.64 -3.38
C ILE A 179 -6.34 3.91 -3.28
N ALA A 180 -6.69 3.46 -2.06
CA ALA A 180 -7.94 2.75 -1.78
C ALA A 180 -9.17 3.58 -2.13
N GLN A 181 -9.23 4.85 -1.73
CA GLN A 181 -10.33 5.76 -2.07
C GLN A 181 -10.46 5.93 -3.59
N THR A 182 -9.35 6.13 -4.29
CA THR A 182 -9.37 6.36 -5.73
C THR A 182 -9.78 5.08 -6.48
N ALA A 183 -9.26 3.91 -6.08
CA ALA A 183 -9.65 2.62 -6.63
C ALA A 183 -11.14 2.34 -6.37
N TYR A 184 -11.63 2.55 -5.13
CA TYR A 184 -13.03 2.40 -4.75
C TYR A 184 -13.96 3.25 -5.62
N ARG A 185 -13.61 4.53 -5.85
CA ARG A 185 -14.40 5.44 -6.70
C ARG A 185 -14.42 5.03 -8.17
N ASN A 186 -13.36 4.38 -8.64
CA ASN A 186 -13.26 3.86 -10.00
C ASN A 186 -13.84 2.43 -10.14
N GLY A 187 -14.30 1.80 -9.04
CA GLY A 187 -14.79 0.42 -9.06
C GLY A 187 -13.72 -0.61 -9.39
N ILE A 188 -12.46 -0.32 -9.06
CA ILE A 188 -11.31 -1.19 -9.33
C ILE A 188 -10.88 -1.89 -8.04
N PRO A 189 -10.79 -3.25 -8.05
CA PRO A 189 -10.26 -4.02 -6.94
C PRO A 189 -8.85 -3.60 -6.55
N PHE A 190 -8.57 -3.53 -5.24
CA PHE A 190 -7.24 -3.20 -4.73
C PHE A 190 -6.86 -4.04 -3.52
N VAL A 191 -5.55 -4.13 -3.26
CA VAL A 191 -4.96 -4.61 -2.02
C VAL A 191 -3.72 -3.78 -1.68
N ILE A 192 -3.44 -3.63 -0.38
CA ILE A 192 -2.23 -2.98 0.13
C ILE A 192 -1.37 -4.02 0.82
N ILE A 193 -0.08 -4.05 0.47
CA ILE A 193 0.94 -4.93 1.03
C ILE A 193 1.97 -4.05 1.71
N ARG A 194 2.18 -4.25 3.02
CA ARG A 194 3.17 -3.51 3.80
C ARG A 194 4.11 -4.44 4.55
N ALA A 195 5.40 -4.13 4.55
CA ALA A 195 6.37 -4.72 5.47
C ALA A 195 6.72 -3.68 6.53
N ILE A 196 6.81 -4.12 7.78
CA ILE A 196 7.11 -3.25 8.89
C ILE A 196 8.59 -2.83 8.82
N SER A 197 8.85 -1.53 8.73
CA SER A 197 10.19 -0.94 8.72
C SER A 197 10.60 -0.38 10.08
N ASP A 198 9.62 0.01 10.90
CA ASP A 198 9.82 0.66 12.19
C ASP A 198 8.59 0.45 13.10
N LYS A 199 8.70 0.89 14.35
CA LYS A 199 7.62 0.74 15.34
C LYS A 199 6.68 1.95 15.41
N ALA A 200 6.80 2.93 14.50
CA ALA A 200 6.02 4.18 14.51
C ALA A 200 6.03 4.92 15.87
N ASP A 201 7.12 4.85 16.59
CA ASP A 201 7.32 5.45 17.91
C ASP A 201 8.65 6.20 17.97
N ASN A 202 9.15 6.51 19.18
CA ASN A 202 10.39 7.26 19.37
C ASN A 202 11.65 6.56 18.81
N SER A 203 11.56 5.29 18.41
CA SER A 203 12.65 4.57 17.75
C SER A 203 12.60 4.69 16.21
N ALA A 204 11.49 5.12 15.64
CA ALA A 204 11.22 5.08 14.19
C ALA A 204 12.29 5.80 13.35
N GLU A 205 12.78 6.95 13.80
CA GLU A 205 13.83 7.70 13.09
C GLU A 205 15.15 6.92 12.97
N MET A 206 15.41 6.00 13.87
CA MET A 206 16.61 5.17 13.87
C MET A 206 16.39 3.84 13.16
N ASP A 207 15.22 3.25 13.31
CA ASP A 207 14.86 1.95 12.72
C ASP A 207 14.62 2.06 11.22
N TYR A 208 13.90 3.10 10.79
CA TYR A 208 13.50 3.30 9.39
C TYR A 208 14.68 3.23 8.40
N PRO A 209 15.77 4.03 8.53
CA PRO A 209 16.88 4.00 7.57
C PRO A 209 17.62 2.65 7.55
N THR A 210 17.53 1.89 8.65
CA THR A 210 18.20 0.59 8.80
C THR A 210 17.45 -0.52 8.08
N PHE A 211 16.12 -0.51 8.16
CA PHE A 211 15.28 -1.63 7.74
C PHE A 211 14.45 -1.38 6.49
N GLU A 212 14.34 -0.10 6.01
CA GLU A 212 13.51 0.26 4.84
C GLU A 212 13.78 -0.63 3.63
N ARG A 213 15.06 -0.84 3.29
CA ARG A 213 15.45 -1.61 2.11
C ARG A 213 15.09 -3.09 2.22
N ILE A 214 15.32 -3.69 3.40
CA ILE A 214 14.97 -5.10 3.64
C ILE A 214 13.46 -5.30 3.55
N ALA A 215 12.69 -4.40 4.17
CA ALA A 215 11.24 -4.41 4.14
C ALA A 215 10.70 -4.22 2.71
N ALA A 216 11.26 -3.27 1.94
CA ALA A 216 10.89 -3.03 0.54
C ALA A 216 11.13 -4.24 -0.35
N HIS A 217 12.30 -4.90 -0.25
CA HIS A 217 12.59 -6.13 -0.98
C HIS A 217 11.60 -7.28 -0.64
N ARG A 218 11.19 -7.39 0.63
CA ARG A 218 10.22 -8.39 1.05
C ARG A 218 8.86 -8.14 0.42
N CYS A 219 8.38 -6.90 0.40
CA CYS A 219 7.15 -6.51 -0.29
C CYS A 219 7.22 -6.77 -1.80
N ALA A 220 8.35 -6.50 -2.44
CA ALA A 220 8.54 -6.80 -3.85
C ALA A 220 8.42 -8.30 -4.14
N ALA A 221 9.01 -9.17 -3.31
CA ALA A 221 8.90 -10.62 -3.44
C ALA A 221 7.44 -11.11 -3.30
N VAL A 222 6.68 -10.55 -2.34
CA VAL A 222 5.24 -10.85 -2.19
C VAL A 222 4.46 -10.39 -3.42
N THR A 223 4.73 -9.20 -3.93
CA THR A 223 4.06 -8.64 -5.12
C THR A 223 4.34 -9.49 -6.37
N MET A 224 5.56 -9.97 -6.55
CA MET A 224 5.90 -10.90 -7.65
C MET A 224 5.17 -12.23 -7.52
N SER A 225 5.11 -12.79 -6.31
CA SER A 225 4.37 -14.04 -6.05
C SER A 225 2.87 -13.86 -6.29
N LEU A 226 2.29 -12.74 -5.87
CA LEU A 226 0.90 -12.38 -6.14
C LEU A 226 0.63 -12.25 -7.66
N ALA A 227 1.51 -11.58 -8.41
CA ALA A 227 1.39 -11.46 -9.86
C ALA A 227 1.40 -12.83 -10.54
N ALA A 228 2.26 -13.76 -10.10
CA ALA A 228 2.28 -15.12 -10.60
C ALA A 228 0.99 -15.90 -10.28
N ALA A 229 0.42 -15.72 -9.09
CA ALA A 229 -0.84 -16.33 -8.70
C ALA A 229 -2.03 -15.80 -9.53
N LEU A 230 -2.10 -14.48 -9.72
CA LEU A 230 -3.15 -13.81 -10.52
C LEU A 230 -3.14 -14.19 -11.99
N LYS A 231 -1.98 -14.53 -12.55
CA LYS A 231 -1.90 -15.03 -13.93
C LYS A 231 -2.65 -16.35 -14.12
N ASN A 232 -2.75 -17.15 -13.06
CA ASN A 232 -3.32 -18.51 -13.09
C ASN A 232 -4.75 -18.56 -12.55
N ALA A 233 -5.28 -17.45 -12.02
CA ALA A 233 -6.65 -17.29 -11.53
C ALA A 233 -7.59 -16.83 -12.65
#